data_5fe76033937588e01d364342c3efcb17
#
_entry.id   5fe76033937588e01d364342c3efcb17
#
_cell.length_a   1.000
_cell.length_b   1.000
_cell.length_c   1.000
_cell.angle_alpha   90.00
_cell.angle_beta   90.00
_cell.angle_gamma   90.00
#
_symmetry.space_group_name_H-M   'P 1'
#
loop_
_entity.id
_entity.type
_entity.pdbx_description
1 polymer ?
#
loop_
_entity_poly.entity_id
_entity_poly.type
_entity_poly.pdbx_seq_one_letter_code
_entity_poly.pdbx_strand_id
1 'polypeptide(L)'
;MISNTNFLPDVQDVAHSFSQAAKNYDQVAGLQRLVADQLITKGAGLYQGRVLDIGSGTGYVSAKLANLEAVTKVTGLDIAQGMIDYAQSCHHNSKLNWQLGDAQQIPLALPGHASTYDLVTSSLAIQWCKNLDAVFSGVAHCLTEDGFFHCATLGPQTLHQLKWAWGQVDNYQHVNEFVPLEVLRKALKNHFVEVSVECRPIELKYKSVQQLTKDLKQLGASNHNAYAAQGLMGVGRLRKMVQAYESLRDEKGQLPVTYEVYYIKAKTKVVV
;
A
#
# COMPACT_ATOMS: atom_id res chain seq x y z
N MET A 1 -10.66 14.87 14.86
CA MET A 1 -10.27 14.76 13.44
C MET A 1 -8.76 14.85 13.36
N ILE A 2 -8.08 13.74 13.06
CA ILE A 2 -6.63 13.73 12.84
C ILE A 2 -6.45 13.81 11.33
N SER A 3 -6.51 15.04 10.82
CA SER A 3 -6.25 15.29 9.41
C SER A 3 -4.73 15.47 9.21
N ASN A 4 -4.06 14.43 8.80
CA ASN A 4 -2.67 14.50 8.30
C ASN A 4 -2.69 15.02 6.83
N THR A 5 -3.54 16.01 6.56
CA THR A 5 -4.01 16.36 5.22
C THR A 5 -3.01 17.11 4.34
N ASN A 6 -1.86 17.55 4.87
CA ASN A 6 -0.96 18.42 4.11
C ASN A 6 0.22 17.70 3.43
N PHE A 7 0.40 16.38 3.64
CA PHE A 7 1.61 15.67 3.21
C PHE A 7 1.36 14.54 2.21
N LEU A 8 0.12 14.18 1.94
CA LEU A 8 -0.20 13.12 0.97
C LEU A 8 -0.61 13.70 -0.39
N PRO A 9 -0.24 13.01 -1.49
CA PRO A 9 -0.57 13.45 -2.84
C PRO A 9 -2.07 13.51 -3.07
N ASP A 10 -2.49 14.26 -4.09
CA ASP A 10 -3.87 14.26 -4.52
C ASP A 10 -4.28 12.86 -5.01
N VAL A 11 -5.51 12.46 -4.70
CA VAL A 11 -6.07 11.15 -5.08
C VAL A 11 -6.03 10.95 -6.59
N GLN A 12 -6.23 12.00 -7.38
CA GLN A 12 -6.18 11.93 -8.82
C GLN A 12 -4.75 11.76 -9.35
N ASP A 13 -3.76 12.39 -8.72
CA ASP A 13 -2.36 12.22 -9.07
C ASP A 13 -1.90 10.78 -8.78
N VAL A 14 -2.34 10.20 -7.66
CA VAL A 14 -2.11 8.80 -7.31
C VAL A 14 -2.71 7.87 -8.38
N ALA A 15 -4.00 8.04 -8.70
CA ALA A 15 -4.70 7.24 -9.71
C ALA A 15 -4.03 7.32 -11.08
N HIS A 16 -3.62 8.53 -11.50
CA HIS A 16 -2.92 8.74 -12.77
C HIS A 16 -1.56 8.04 -12.80
N SER A 17 -0.75 8.21 -11.74
CA SER A 17 0.59 7.62 -11.65
C SER A 17 0.55 6.10 -11.71
N PHE A 18 -0.34 5.47 -10.94
CA PHE A 18 -0.51 4.02 -10.96
C PHE A 18 -1.10 3.51 -12.29
N SER A 19 -2.04 4.25 -12.91
CA SER A 19 -2.56 3.89 -14.23
C SER A 19 -1.45 3.84 -15.29
N GLN A 20 -0.54 4.81 -15.27
CA GLN A 20 0.62 4.83 -16.19
C GLN A 20 1.62 3.70 -15.90
N ALA A 21 1.80 3.35 -14.62
CA ALA A 21 2.75 2.32 -14.19
C ALA A 21 2.26 0.90 -14.50
N ALA A 22 0.97 0.65 -14.69
CA ALA A 22 0.34 -0.67 -14.68
C ALA A 22 1.05 -1.72 -15.55
N LYS A 23 1.42 -1.37 -16.80
CA LYS A 23 2.07 -2.28 -17.74
C LYS A 23 3.46 -2.77 -17.31
N ASN A 24 4.18 -1.96 -16.55
CA ASN A 24 5.55 -2.26 -16.11
C ASN A 24 5.65 -2.58 -14.62
N TYR A 25 4.54 -2.41 -13.89
CA TYR A 25 4.48 -2.53 -12.43
C TYR A 25 5.03 -3.87 -11.95
N ASP A 26 4.60 -4.96 -12.54
CA ASP A 26 4.98 -6.32 -12.14
C ASP A 26 6.46 -6.65 -12.34
N GLN A 27 7.18 -5.90 -13.17
CA GLN A 27 8.61 -6.09 -13.41
C GLN A 27 9.45 -5.59 -12.22
N VAL A 28 8.93 -4.65 -11.44
CA VAL A 28 9.63 -4.01 -10.32
C VAL A 28 8.94 -4.21 -8.97
N ALA A 29 7.82 -4.94 -8.93
CA ALA A 29 6.97 -5.15 -7.75
C ALA A 29 7.52 -6.24 -6.78
N GLY A 30 8.85 -6.38 -6.67
CA GLY A 30 9.46 -7.41 -5.83
C GLY A 30 9.06 -7.30 -4.36
N LEU A 31 9.12 -6.08 -3.78
CA LEU A 31 8.66 -5.82 -2.42
C LEU A 31 7.18 -6.11 -2.25
N GLN A 32 6.35 -5.62 -3.19
CA GLN A 32 4.89 -5.77 -3.12
C GLN A 32 4.49 -7.23 -3.11
N ARG A 33 5.11 -8.05 -3.94
CA ARG A 33 4.89 -9.51 -3.97
C ARG A 33 5.34 -10.18 -2.68
N LEU A 34 6.53 -9.84 -2.17
CA LEU A 34 7.03 -10.36 -0.91
C LEU A 34 6.08 -10.05 0.25
N VAL A 35 5.63 -8.80 0.36
CA VAL A 35 4.68 -8.37 1.41
C VAL A 35 3.33 -9.06 1.24
N ALA A 36 2.82 -9.15 0.01
CA ALA A 36 1.56 -9.84 -0.28
C ALA A 36 1.61 -11.33 0.09
N ASP A 37 2.69 -12.02 -0.24
CA ASP A 37 2.88 -13.43 0.10
C ASP A 37 2.96 -13.64 1.61
N GLN A 38 3.68 -12.78 2.33
CA GLN A 38 3.72 -12.80 3.78
C GLN A 38 2.35 -12.48 4.39
N LEU A 39 1.60 -11.52 3.84
CA LEU A 39 0.25 -11.18 4.28
C LEU A 39 -0.66 -12.41 4.15
N ILE A 40 -0.71 -13.04 2.97
CA ILE A 40 -1.51 -14.24 2.73
C ILE A 40 -1.13 -15.36 3.69
N THR A 41 0.17 -15.62 3.88
CA THR A 41 0.66 -16.65 4.80
C THR A 41 0.25 -16.38 6.24
N LYS A 42 0.38 -15.12 6.73
CA LYS A 42 -0.02 -14.71 8.08
C LYS A 42 -1.53 -14.80 8.31
N GLY A 43 -2.31 -14.64 7.25
CA GLY A 43 -3.75 -14.76 7.26
C GLY A 43 -4.28 -16.17 6.94
N ALA A 44 -3.43 -17.20 6.96
CA ALA A 44 -3.86 -18.57 6.71
C ALA A 44 -5.05 -18.94 7.63
N GLY A 45 -6.15 -19.43 7.01
CA GLY A 45 -7.42 -19.71 7.70
C GLY A 45 -8.39 -18.54 7.83
N LEU A 46 -7.99 -17.30 7.50
CA LEU A 46 -8.91 -16.16 7.43
C LEU A 46 -9.56 -16.02 6.04
N TYR A 47 -8.84 -16.45 4.99
CA TYR A 47 -9.27 -16.28 3.60
C TYR A 47 -10.32 -17.31 3.21
N GLN A 48 -11.57 -16.95 3.40
CA GLN A 48 -12.74 -17.77 3.03
C GLN A 48 -13.92 -16.88 2.61
N GLY A 49 -14.92 -17.47 1.97
CA GLY A 49 -16.14 -16.77 1.58
C GLY A 49 -15.89 -15.66 0.54
N ARG A 50 -16.50 -14.51 0.76
CA ARG A 50 -16.42 -13.33 -0.11
C ARG A 50 -15.35 -12.37 0.38
N VAL A 51 -14.39 -12.06 -0.48
CA VAL A 51 -13.24 -11.21 -0.16
C VAL A 51 -13.28 -9.90 -0.96
N LEU A 52 -13.02 -8.77 -0.30
CA LEU A 52 -12.73 -7.49 -0.93
C LEU A 52 -11.22 -7.22 -0.82
N ASP A 53 -10.56 -6.97 -1.95
CA ASP A 53 -9.15 -6.59 -2.03
C ASP A 53 -9.04 -5.10 -2.40
N ILE A 54 -8.67 -4.26 -1.43
CA ILE A 54 -8.59 -2.81 -1.58
C ILE A 54 -7.21 -2.40 -2.08
N GLY A 55 -7.17 -1.61 -3.18
CA GLY A 55 -5.94 -1.29 -3.88
C GLY A 55 -5.37 -2.53 -4.55
N SER A 56 -6.23 -3.23 -5.30
CA SER A 56 -5.90 -4.53 -5.91
C SER A 56 -4.77 -4.48 -6.93
N GLY A 57 -4.45 -3.28 -7.45
CA GLY A 57 -3.39 -3.06 -8.41
C GLY A 57 -3.52 -3.95 -9.64
N THR A 58 -2.43 -4.59 -10.04
CA THR A 58 -2.38 -5.56 -11.15
C THR A 58 -3.10 -6.88 -10.86
N GLY A 59 -3.72 -7.04 -9.68
CA GLY A 59 -4.54 -8.21 -9.33
C GLY A 59 -3.77 -9.35 -8.68
N TYR A 60 -2.52 -9.17 -8.28
CA TYR A 60 -1.68 -10.23 -7.72
C TYR A 60 -2.28 -10.93 -6.49
N VAL A 61 -2.74 -10.16 -5.49
CA VAL A 61 -3.40 -10.69 -4.28
C VAL A 61 -4.73 -11.33 -4.65
N SER A 62 -5.58 -10.60 -5.36
CA SER A 62 -6.90 -11.07 -5.79
C SER A 62 -6.83 -12.40 -6.51
N ALA A 63 -5.90 -12.57 -7.46
CA ALA A 63 -5.72 -13.81 -8.21
C ALA A 63 -5.27 -14.98 -7.33
N LYS A 64 -4.36 -14.76 -6.37
CA LYS A 64 -3.95 -15.78 -5.42
C LYS A 64 -5.10 -16.22 -4.52
N LEU A 65 -5.90 -15.28 -4.03
CA LEU A 65 -7.05 -15.57 -3.17
C LEU A 65 -8.14 -16.31 -3.93
N ALA A 66 -8.41 -15.96 -5.18
CA ALA A 66 -9.39 -16.66 -6.02
C ALA A 66 -9.05 -18.15 -6.25
N ASN A 67 -7.78 -18.53 -6.14
CA ASN A 67 -7.34 -19.91 -6.25
C ASN A 67 -7.49 -20.73 -4.95
N LEU A 68 -7.83 -20.07 -3.84
CA LEU A 68 -8.13 -20.79 -2.60
C LEU A 68 -9.52 -21.42 -2.68
N GLU A 69 -9.63 -22.68 -2.24
CA GLU A 69 -10.89 -23.44 -2.28
C GLU A 69 -11.96 -22.77 -1.44
N ALA A 70 -11.61 -22.34 -0.22
CA ALA A 70 -12.51 -21.71 0.72
C ALA A 70 -13.02 -20.33 0.29
N VAL A 71 -12.37 -19.67 -0.69
CA VAL A 71 -12.79 -18.37 -1.22
C VAL A 71 -13.81 -18.58 -2.33
N THR A 72 -14.98 -17.95 -2.21
CA THR A 72 -16.09 -18.08 -3.16
C THR A 72 -16.12 -16.97 -4.19
N LYS A 73 -15.74 -15.75 -3.80
CA LYS A 73 -15.68 -14.57 -4.67
C LYS A 73 -14.61 -13.58 -4.18
N VAL A 74 -13.93 -12.95 -5.10
CA VAL A 74 -13.00 -11.84 -4.82
C VAL A 74 -13.43 -10.63 -5.63
N THR A 75 -13.61 -9.48 -4.96
CA THR A 75 -13.78 -8.18 -5.61
C THR A 75 -12.50 -7.39 -5.42
N GLY A 76 -11.77 -7.11 -6.50
CA GLY A 76 -10.64 -6.20 -6.51
C GLY A 76 -11.14 -4.77 -6.72
N LEU A 77 -10.86 -3.87 -5.79
CA LEU A 77 -11.16 -2.45 -5.85
C LEU A 77 -9.87 -1.67 -6.05
N ASP A 78 -9.77 -0.84 -7.07
CA ASP A 78 -8.63 0.06 -7.27
C ASP A 78 -9.10 1.41 -7.81
N ILE A 79 -8.36 2.47 -7.47
CA ILE A 79 -8.66 3.83 -7.93
C ILE A 79 -8.11 4.10 -9.32
N ALA A 80 -7.13 3.32 -9.77
CA ALA A 80 -6.42 3.49 -11.02
C ALA A 80 -7.05 2.62 -12.12
N GLN A 81 -7.71 3.25 -13.09
CA GLN A 81 -8.35 2.54 -14.21
C GLN A 81 -7.36 1.63 -14.95
N GLY A 82 -6.12 2.11 -15.20
CA GLY A 82 -5.11 1.30 -15.88
C GLY A 82 -4.71 0.03 -15.12
N MET A 83 -4.79 0.03 -13.77
CA MET A 83 -4.59 -1.17 -12.96
C MET A 83 -5.74 -2.16 -13.14
N ILE A 84 -6.98 -1.68 -13.11
CA ILE A 84 -8.18 -2.50 -13.34
C ILE A 84 -8.15 -3.13 -14.73
N ASP A 85 -7.86 -2.35 -15.78
CA ASP A 85 -7.79 -2.84 -17.15
C ASP A 85 -6.72 -3.93 -17.31
N TYR A 86 -5.55 -3.72 -16.68
CA TYR A 86 -4.47 -4.69 -16.68
C TYR A 86 -4.87 -5.98 -15.95
N ALA A 87 -5.43 -5.85 -14.74
CA ALA A 87 -5.87 -7.00 -13.95
C ALA A 87 -6.93 -7.84 -14.68
N GLN A 88 -7.90 -7.19 -15.31
CA GLN A 88 -8.91 -7.86 -16.16
C GLN A 88 -8.29 -8.61 -17.32
N SER A 89 -7.27 -8.03 -17.95
CA SER A 89 -6.60 -8.66 -19.11
C SER A 89 -5.73 -9.86 -18.74
N CYS A 90 -5.22 -9.90 -17.48
CA CYS A 90 -4.27 -10.92 -17.04
C CYS A 90 -4.91 -12.07 -16.24
N HIS A 91 -6.06 -11.83 -15.59
CA HIS A 91 -6.63 -12.79 -14.65
C HIS A 91 -8.05 -13.19 -15.04
N HIS A 92 -8.21 -14.44 -15.54
CA HIS A 92 -9.47 -15.00 -16.04
C HIS A 92 -10.01 -16.10 -15.11
N ASN A 93 -10.37 -15.73 -13.87
CA ASN A 93 -10.99 -16.65 -12.93
C ASN A 93 -12.44 -16.21 -12.66
N SER A 94 -13.42 -17.15 -12.69
CA SER A 94 -14.84 -16.84 -12.51
C SER A 94 -15.19 -16.27 -11.13
N LYS A 95 -14.32 -16.46 -10.15
CA LYS A 95 -14.48 -15.86 -8.80
C LYS A 95 -14.06 -14.39 -8.75
N LEU A 96 -13.31 -13.88 -9.76
CA LEU A 96 -12.81 -12.51 -9.79
C LEU A 96 -13.83 -11.52 -10.34
N ASN A 97 -13.93 -10.39 -9.67
CA ASN A 97 -14.64 -9.21 -10.14
C ASN A 97 -13.77 -7.97 -9.87
N TRP A 98 -13.76 -7.02 -10.80
CA TRP A 98 -12.94 -5.82 -10.72
C TRP A 98 -13.83 -4.58 -10.69
N GLN A 99 -13.51 -3.66 -9.78
CA GLN A 99 -14.29 -2.45 -9.56
C GLN A 99 -13.36 -1.24 -9.46
N LEU A 100 -13.64 -0.21 -10.23
CA LEU A 100 -13.01 1.11 -10.09
C LEU A 100 -13.63 1.84 -8.89
N GLY A 101 -12.79 2.37 -7.98
CA GLY A 101 -13.30 3.14 -6.86
C GLY A 101 -12.24 3.56 -5.85
N ASP A 102 -12.57 4.57 -5.06
CA ASP A 102 -11.72 5.09 -3.99
C ASP A 102 -11.97 4.34 -2.68
N ALA A 103 -10.91 3.84 -2.08
CA ALA A 103 -10.93 3.17 -0.77
C ALA A 103 -11.45 4.08 0.37
N GLN A 104 -11.39 5.40 0.21
CA GLN A 104 -11.94 6.36 1.16
C GLN A 104 -13.45 6.58 0.98
N GLN A 105 -14.03 6.01 -0.06
CA GLN A 105 -15.44 6.15 -0.42
C GLN A 105 -16.08 4.79 -0.75
N ILE A 106 -15.74 3.75 -0.01
CA ILE A 106 -16.20 2.37 -0.27
C ILE A 106 -17.73 2.25 -0.43
N PRO A 107 -18.58 2.89 0.41
CA PRO A 107 -20.04 2.77 0.23
C PRO A 107 -20.54 3.33 -1.11
N LEU A 108 -19.87 4.33 -1.69
CA LEU A 108 -20.18 4.87 -3.02
C LEU A 108 -19.62 3.98 -4.13
N ALA A 109 -18.40 3.45 -3.94
CA ALA A 109 -17.74 2.57 -4.91
C ALA A 109 -18.41 1.19 -5.00
N LEU A 110 -19.01 0.72 -3.90
CA LEU A 110 -19.66 -0.58 -3.77
C LEU A 110 -21.08 -0.43 -3.19
N PRO A 111 -22.03 0.21 -3.91
CA PRO A 111 -23.38 0.41 -3.39
C PRO A 111 -24.08 -0.94 -3.16
N GLY A 112 -24.78 -1.06 -2.02
CA GLY A 112 -25.49 -2.28 -1.63
C GLY A 112 -24.59 -3.41 -1.11
N HIS A 113 -23.32 -3.16 -0.81
CA HIS A 113 -22.38 -4.13 -0.27
C HIS A 113 -22.16 -4.01 1.25
N ALA A 114 -23.11 -3.45 2.02
CA ALA A 114 -23.09 -3.50 3.47
C ALA A 114 -23.12 -4.96 3.95
N SER A 115 -22.33 -5.28 5.00
CA SER A 115 -22.25 -6.61 5.62
C SER A 115 -22.14 -7.76 4.59
N THR A 116 -21.29 -7.56 3.58
CA THR A 116 -21.24 -8.45 2.41
C THR A 116 -20.00 -9.35 2.42
N TYR A 117 -18.88 -8.85 2.95
CA TYR A 117 -17.59 -9.54 2.84
C TYR A 117 -17.21 -10.21 4.15
N ASP A 118 -16.74 -11.45 4.05
CA ASP A 118 -16.18 -12.21 5.18
C ASP A 118 -14.78 -11.74 5.52
N LEU A 119 -14.07 -11.21 4.52
CA LEU A 119 -12.75 -10.61 4.65
C LEU A 119 -12.60 -9.40 3.75
N VAL A 120 -11.99 -8.34 4.30
CA VAL A 120 -11.41 -7.25 3.52
C VAL A 120 -9.89 -7.32 3.68
N THR A 121 -9.17 -7.28 2.56
CA THR A 121 -7.71 -7.27 2.54
C THR A 121 -7.17 -6.06 1.80
N SER A 122 -5.92 -5.69 2.08
CA SER A 122 -5.20 -4.65 1.35
C SER A 122 -3.69 -4.86 1.50
N SER A 123 -2.94 -4.80 0.43
CA SER A 123 -1.48 -4.94 0.46
C SER A 123 -0.81 -3.73 -0.14
N LEU A 124 -0.14 -2.95 0.72
CA LEU A 124 0.62 -1.74 0.35
C LEU A 124 -0.19 -0.73 -0.50
N ALA A 125 -1.46 -0.48 -0.10
CA ALA A 125 -2.31 0.49 -0.77
C ALA A 125 -2.81 1.61 0.16
N ILE A 126 -3.24 1.31 1.40
CA ILE A 126 -3.88 2.30 2.27
C ILE A 126 -2.96 3.44 2.71
N GLN A 127 -1.64 3.32 2.58
CA GLN A 127 -0.69 4.42 2.85
C GLN A 127 -0.86 5.61 1.90
N TRP A 128 -1.58 5.46 0.79
CA TRP A 128 -1.90 6.51 -0.16
C TRP A 128 -3.19 7.27 0.18
N CYS A 129 -3.95 6.78 1.18
CA CYS A 129 -5.22 7.38 1.60
C CYS A 129 -4.98 8.52 2.59
N LYS A 130 -5.53 9.69 2.30
CA LYS A 130 -5.46 10.87 3.19
C LYS A 130 -6.29 10.71 4.46
N ASN A 131 -7.38 9.97 4.36
CA ASN A 131 -8.35 9.77 5.44
C ASN A 131 -8.50 8.28 5.77
N LEU A 132 -7.63 7.77 6.65
CA LEU A 132 -7.68 6.38 7.11
C LEU A 132 -8.94 6.07 7.92
N ASP A 133 -9.52 7.06 8.62
CA ASP A 133 -10.77 6.87 9.37
C ASP A 133 -11.93 6.56 8.41
N ALA A 134 -12.02 7.26 7.27
CA ALA A 134 -13.00 6.95 6.22
C ALA A 134 -12.78 5.56 5.59
N VAL A 135 -11.52 5.16 5.37
CA VAL A 135 -11.19 3.80 4.89
C VAL A 135 -11.69 2.76 5.88
N PHE A 136 -11.35 2.90 7.17
CA PHE A 136 -11.70 1.92 8.20
C PHE A 136 -13.20 1.88 8.48
N SER A 137 -13.88 3.03 8.43
CA SER A 137 -15.34 3.11 8.49
C SER A 137 -15.99 2.34 7.32
N GLY A 138 -15.52 2.57 6.10
CA GLY A 138 -16.01 1.87 4.91
C GLY A 138 -15.75 0.36 4.95
N VAL A 139 -14.57 -0.04 5.42
CA VAL A 139 -14.21 -1.45 5.63
C VAL A 139 -15.16 -2.10 6.65
N ALA A 140 -15.36 -1.47 7.81
CA ALA A 140 -16.25 -1.99 8.84
C ALA A 140 -17.70 -2.10 8.34
N HIS A 141 -18.16 -1.16 7.51
CA HIS A 141 -19.49 -1.19 6.88
C HIS A 141 -19.67 -2.38 5.92
N CYS A 142 -18.63 -2.75 5.20
CA CYS A 142 -18.68 -3.84 4.22
C CYS A 142 -18.52 -5.24 4.82
N LEU A 143 -17.90 -5.34 5.98
CA LEU A 143 -17.65 -6.62 6.65
C LEU A 143 -18.91 -7.20 7.29
N THR A 144 -19.05 -8.53 7.24
CA THR A 144 -20.01 -9.29 8.05
C THR A 144 -19.68 -9.16 9.54
N GLU A 145 -20.60 -9.59 10.44
CA GLU A 145 -20.42 -9.52 11.89
C GLU A 145 -19.16 -10.23 12.39
N ASP A 146 -18.81 -11.36 11.77
CA ASP A 146 -17.58 -12.11 12.08
C ASP A 146 -16.41 -11.81 11.12
N GLY A 147 -16.56 -10.79 10.30
CA GLY A 147 -15.62 -10.44 9.27
C GLY A 147 -14.31 -9.88 9.81
N PHE A 148 -13.24 -10.05 9.04
CA PHE A 148 -11.91 -9.56 9.37
C PHE A 148 -11.40 -8.54 8.35
N PHE A 149 -10.71 -7.54 8.85
CA PHE A 149 -9.81 -6.71 8.06
C PHE A 149 -8.38 -7.21 8.25
N HIS A 150 -7.71 -7.58 7.16
CA HIS A 150 -6.35 -8.10 7.18
C HIS A 150 -5.51 -7.39 6.13
N CYS A 151 -4.59 -6.52 6.56
CA CYS A 151 -3.84 -5.70 5.61
C CYS A 151 -2.36 -5.51 5.97
N ALA A 152 -1.58 -5.09 4.98
CA ALA A 152 -0.20 -4.65 5.14
C ALA A 152 -0.06 -3.21 4.64
N THR A 153 0.63 -2.37 5.42
CA THR A 153 0.92 -0.98 5.07
C THR A 153 2.31 -0.58 5.54
N LEU A 154 2.76 0.61 5.13
CA LEU A 154 4.10 1.10 5.45
C LEU A 154 4.09 2.02 6.68
N GLY A 155 5.19 1.98 7.44
CA GLY A 155 5.47 2.84 8.59
C GLY A 155 6.56 3.87 8.34
N PRO A 156 6.78 4.82 9.28
CA PRO A 156 7.66 5.98 9.13
C PRO A 156 9.12 5.68 8.85
N GLN A 157 9.62 4.49 9.29
CA GLN A 157 11.01 4.09 9.06
C GLN A 157 11.27 3.60 7.64
N THR A 158 10.24 3.54 6.79
CA THR A 158 10.38 3.20 5.37
C THR A 158 11.29 4.19 4.66
N LEU A 159 12.28 3.64 3.91
CA LEU A 159 13.28 4.40 3.15
C LEU A 159 14.12 5.36 4.02
N HIS A 160 14.34 5.03 5.30
CA HIS A 160 15.07 5.92 6.22
C HIS A 160 16.50 6.22 5.73
N GLN A 161 17.16 5.28 5.04
CA GLN A 161 18.47 5.52 4.44
C GLN A 161 18.41 6.61 3.34
N LEU A 162 17.36 6.58 2.50
CA LEU A 162 17.15 7.60 1.46
C LEU A 162 16.79 8.95 2.07
N LYS A 163 15.94 8.96 3.12
CA LYS A 163 15.63 10.17 3.91
C LYS A 163 16.90 10.78 4.51
N TRP A 164 17.72 9.94 5.13
CA TRP A 164 18.99 10.37 5.71
C TRP A 164 19.93 10.96 4.66
N ALA A 165 20.11 10.30 3.51
CA ALA A 165 21.00 10.78 2.44
C ALA A 165 20.54 12.12 1.87
N TRP A 166 19.24 12.33 1.70
CA TRP A 166 18.69 13.63 1.30
C TRP A 166 18.87 14.70 2.38
N GLY A 167 18.74 14.36 3.66
CA GLY A 167 18.99 15.25 4.79
C GLY A 167 20.42 15.78 4.85
N GLN A 168 21.41 15.13 4.18
CA GLN A 168 22.77 15.66 4.02
C GLN A 168 22.87 16.74 2.92
N VAL A 169 21.81 16.94 2.14
CA VAL A 169 21.81 17.85 0.98
C VAL A 169 20.95 19.08 1.24
N ASP A 170 19.75 18.88 1.77
CA ASP A 170 18.77 19.93 2.01
C ASP A 170 17.67 19.48 3.00
N ASN A 171 16.76 20.41 3.31
CA ASN A 171 15.66 20.19 4.24
C ASN A 171 14.31 19.93 3.54
N TYR A 172 14.31 19.64 2.24
CA TYR A 172 13.07 19.31 1.53
C TYR A 172 12.67 17.87 1.78
N GLN A 173 11.37 17.62 1.68
CA GLN A 173 10.83 16.29 1.78
C GLN A 173 10.93 15.55 0.45
N HIS A 174 11.83 14.57 0.37
CA HIS A 174 12.11 13.78 -0.84
C HIS A 174 11.47 12.39 -0.83
N VAL A 175 10.94 11.96 0.30
CA VAL A 175 10.29 10.66 0.51
C VAL A 175 8.95 10.91 1.18
N ASN A 176 7.93 10.14 0.79
CA ASN A 176 6.61 10.22 1.42
C ASN A 176 6.69 9.95 2.92
N GLU A 177 5.84 10.62 3.70
CA GLU A 177 5.63 10.29 5.10
C GLU A 177 4.55 9.22 5.24
N PHE A 178 4.77 8.35 6.20
CA PHE A 178 3.85 7.26 6.53
C PHE A 178 3.34 7.44 7.96
N VAL A 179 2.13 6.93 8.21
CA VAL A 179 1.44 7.11 9.48
C VAL A 179 2.14 6.34 10.60
N PRO A 180 2.44 6.98 11.75
CA PRO A 180 3.00 6.31 12.91
C PRO A 180 2.07 5.22 13.46
N LEU A 181 2.65 4.15 14.02
CA LEU A 181 1.93 2.99 14.55
C LEU A 181 0.82 3.37 15.55
N GLU A 182 1.09 4.29 16.45
CA GLU A 182 0.13 4.70 17.48
C GLU A 182 -1.09 5.44 16.89
N VAL A 183 -0.86 6.26 15.86
CA VAL A 183 -1.93 6.95 15.13
C VAL A 183 -2.79 5.93 14.38
N LEU A 184 -2.14 4.98 13.69
CA LEU A 184 -2.80 3.89 12.98
C LEU A 184 -3.65 3.02 13.93
N ARG A 185 -3.08 2.61 15.06
CA ARG A 185 -3.80 1.83 16.09
C ARG A 185 -5.01 2.56 16.65
N LYS A 186 -4.87 3.85 16.90
CA LYS A 186 -5.98 4.69 17.39
C LYS A 186 -7.11 4.74 16.37
N ALA A 187 -6.80 4.97 15.10
CA ALA A 187 -7.81 5.00 14.03
C ALA A 187 -8.52 3.64 13.88
N LEU A 188 -7.77 2.53 13.90
CA LEU A 188 -8.35 1.18 13.83
C LEU A 188 -9.31 0.89 14.98
N LYS A 189 -8.95 1.26 16.23
CA LYS A 189 -9.79 1.01 17.43
C LYS A 189 -11.12 1.78 17.41
N ASN A 190 -11.27 2.81 16.59
CA ASN A 190 -12.56 3.48 16.42
C ASN A 190 -13.60 2.58 15.73
N HIS A 191 -13.14 1.67 14.87
CA HIS A 191 -14.00 0.87 13.98
C HIS A 191 -13.98 -0.63 14.27
N PHE A 192 -12.95 -1.14 14.97
CA PHE A 192 -12.74 -2.57 15.22
C PHE A 192 -12.61 -2.85 16.71
N VAL A 193 -13.03 -4.07 17.16
CA VAL A 193 -12.94 -4.48 18.57
C VAL A 193 -11.62 -5.14 18.90
N GLU A 194 -11.13 -6.00 18.01
CA GLU A 194 -9.85 -6.68 18.17
C GLU A 194 -8.88 -6.15 17.12
N VAL A 195 -7.78 -5.57 17.56
CA VAL A 195 -6.76 -5.00 16.68
C VAL A 195 -5.40 -5.54 17.07
N SER A 196 -4.78 -6.29 16.17
CA SER A 196 -3.40 -6.75 16.26
C SER A 196 -2.57 -6.11 15.15
N VAL A 197 -1.41 -5.58 15.49
CA VAL A 197 -0.47 -5.02 14.52
C VAL A 197 0.92 -5.55 14.81
N GLU A 198 1.50 -6.22 13.84
CA GLU A 198 2.88 -6.68 13.85
C GLU A 198 3.72 -5.75 12.98
N CYS A 199 4.80 -5.20 13.52
CA CYS A 199 5.77 -4.40 12.78
C CYS A 199 6.95 -5.27 12.35
N ARG A 200 7.29 -5.25 11.07
CA ARG A 200 8.43 -5.98 10.50
C ARG A 200 9.25 -5.09 9.57
N PRO A 201 10.54 -4.90 9.83
CA PRO A 201 11.43 -4.33 8.85
C PRO A 201 11.73 -5.37 7.75
N ILE A 202 11.64 -4.93 6.51
CA ILE A 202 12.08 -5.69 5.33
C ILE A 202 13.23 -4.91 4.70
N GLU A 203 14.40 -5.53 4.65
CA GLU A 203 15.57 -4.95 4.00
C GLU A 203 15.77 -5.56 2.63
N LEU A 204 15.79 -4.70 1.61
CA LEU A 204 16.21 -5.04 0.25
C LEU A 204 17.62 -4.54 0.00
N LYS A 205 18.30 -5.15 -0.95
CA LYS A 205 19.66 -4.78 -1.35
C LYS A 205 19.67 -4.33 -2.82
N TYR A 206 20.28 -3.17 -3.05
CA TYR A 206 20.40 -2.58 -4.37
C TYR A 206 21.87 -2.43 -4.80
N LYS A 207 22.11 -2.54 -6.09
CA LYS A 207 23.46 -2.35 -6.65
C LYS A 207 23.83 -0.86 -6.73
N SER A 208 22.84 0.02 -6.89
CA SER A 208 23.04 1.47 -7.00
C SER A 208 21.80 2.26 -6.58
N VAL A 209 22.00 3.52 -6.20
CA VAL A 209 20.92 4.47 -5.91
C VAL A 209 20.06 4.72 -7.15
N GLN A 210 20.66 4.71 -8.34
CA GLN A 210 19.97 4.88 -9.62
C GLN A 210 18.94 3.75 -9.84
N GLN A 211 19.32 2.51 -9.53
CA GLN A 211 18.38 1.38 -9.62
C GLN A 211 17.21 1.57 -8.65
N LEU A 212 17.47 1.92 -7.40
CA LEU A 212 16.43 2.20 -6.40
C LEU A 212 15.47 3.29 -6.88
N THR A 213 15.99 4.44 -7.31
CA THR A 213 15.16 5.56 -7.74
C THR A 213 14.37 5.25 -9.01
N LYS A 214 14.94 4.46 -9.93
CA LYS A 214 14.26 3.97 -11.11
C LYS A 214 13.07 3.06 -10.74
N ASP A 215 13.29 2.10 -9.85
CA ASP A 215 12.25 1.15 -9.41
C ASP A 215 11.11 1.88 -8.70
N LEU A 216 11.41 2.81 -7.78
CA LEU A 216 10.41 3.64 -7.11
C LEU A 216 9.57 4.45 -8.11
N LYS A 217 10.20 5.01 -9.15
CA LYS A 217 9.49 5.73 -10.20
C LYS A 217 8.61 4.81 -11.05
N GLN A 218 9.11 3.62 -11.41
CA GLN A 218 8.36 2.65 -12.21
C GLN A 218 7.15 2.06 -11.46
N LEU A 219 7.20 1.99 -10.14
CA LEU A 219 6.07 1.61 -9.29
C LEU A 219 4.98 2.68 -9.22
N GLY A 220 5.18 3.88 -9.76
CA GLY A 220 4.27 5.01 -9.56
C GLY A 220 4.35 5.60 -8.14
N ALA A 221 5.29 5.13 -7.33
CA ALA A 221 5.50 5.57 -5.95
C ALA A 221 6.36 6.85 -5.84
N SER A 222 6.22 7.76 -6.80
CA SER A 222 6.91 9.04 -6.81
C SER A 222 6.47 9.91 -5.62
N ASN A 223 7.38 10.79 -5.16
CA ASN A 223 7.03 11.78 -4.15
C ASN A 223 6.15 12.88 -4.78
N HIS A 224 4.86 12.86 -4.46
CA HIS A 224 3.87 13.85 -4.90
C HIS A 224 3.53 14.88 -3.81
N ASN A 225 4.36 14.99 -2.76
CA ASN A 225 4.07 15.88 -1.64
C ASN A 225 4.13 17.35 -2.07
N ALA A 226 3.25 18.18 -1.49
CA ALA A 226 3.21 19.63 -1.73
C ALA A 226 4.52 20.35 -1.38
N TYR A 227 5.37 19.74 -0.56
CA TYR A 227 6.71 20.23 -0.18
C TYR A 227 7.85 19.55 -0.96
N ALA A 228 7.53 18.76 -1.97
CA ALA A 228 8.54 18.30 -2.91
C ALA A 228 9.23 19.51 -3.54
N ALA A 229 10.56 19.46 -3.70
CA ALA A 229 11.32 20.54 -4.28
C ALA A 229 10.72 20.95 -5.63
N GLN A 230 10.09 22.14 -5.68
CA GLN A 230 9.58 22.69 -6.93
C GLN A 230 10.74 23.14 -7.81
N GLY A 231 10.83 22.59 -9.02
CA GLY A 231 11.85 22.93 -10.00
C GLY A 231 12.73 21.76 -10.42
N LEU A 232 13.57 22.00 -11.44
CA LEU A 232 14.56 21.02 -11.90
C LEU A 232 15.55 20.72 -10.77
N MET A 233 15.57 19.47 -10.34
CA MET A 233 16.52 18.99 -9.34
C MET A 233 17.94 19.16 -9.89
N GLY A 234 18.71 20.12 -9.34
CA GLY A 234 20.05 20.40 -9.82
C GLY A 234 20.94 19.15 -9.74
N VAL A 235 21.66 18.86 -10.83
CA VAL A 235 22.56 17.70 -10.94
C VAL A 235 23.54 17.62 -9.74
N GLY A 236 23.97 18.77 -9.22
CA GLY A 236 24.84 18.84 -8.05
C GLY A 236 24.20 18.31 -6.76
N ARG A 237 22.92 18.56 -6.52
CA ARG A 237 22.19 18.07 -5.34
C ARG A 237 22.01 16.56 -5.41
N LEU A 238 21.60 16.05 -6.58
CA LEU A 238 21.47 14.60 -6.79
C LEU A 238 22.80 13.88 -6.56
N ARG A 239 23.91 14.44 -7.08
CA ARG A 239 25.26 13.87 -6.88
C ARG A 239 25.65 13.80 -5.41
N LYS A 240 25.37 14.85 -4.63
CA LYS A 240 25.64 14.87 -3.17
C LYS A 240 24.82 13.80 -2.44
N MET A 241 23.54 13.65 -2.76
CA MET A 241 22.67 12.62 -2.17
C MET A 241 23.21 11.22 -2.51
N VAL A 242 23.55 10.95 -3.77
CA VAL A 242 24.13 9.67 -4.19
C VAL A 242 25.42 9.39 -3.42
N GLN A 243 26.32 10.37 -3.28
CA GLN A 243 27.55 10.24 -2.53
C GLN A 243 27.30 9.91 -1.05
N ALA A 244 26.32 10.57 -0.43
CA ALA A 244 25.93 10.28 0.95
C ALA A 244 25.38 8.84 1.06
N TYR A 245 24.50 8.43 0.14
CA TYR A 245 23.94 7.07 0.17
C TYR A 245 25.00 5.99 -0.05
N GLU A 246 26.00 6.24 -0.92
CA GLU A 246 27.11 5.32 -1.20
C GLU A 246 27.94 5.00 0.05
N SER A 247 27.99 5.88 1.05
CA SER A 247 28.66 5.59 2.33
C SER A 247 27.99 4.48 3.17
N LEU A 248 26.74 4.10 2.83
CA LEU A 248 26.00 3.01 3.47
C LEU A 248 26.25 1.65 2.80
N ARG A 249 27.12 1.57 1.80
CA ARG A 249 27.41 0.36 1.06
C ARG A 249 28.03 -0.68 1.98
N ASP A 250 27.48 -1.89 1.98
CA ASP A 250 27.98 -3.00 2.78
C ASP A 250 29.25 -3.65 2.17
N GLU A 251 29.85 -4.57 2.91
CA GLU A 251 31.08 -5.30 2.51
C GLU A 251 30.91 -6.09 1.19
N LYS A 252 29.66 -6.44 0.82
CA LYS A 252 29.33 -7.11 -0.44
C LYS A 252 29.09 -6.14 -1.59
N GLY A 253 29.32 -4.85 -1.36
CA GLY A 253 29.09 -3.82 -2.36
C GLY A 253 27.62 -3.52 -2.64
N GLN A 254 26.71 -3.76 -1.68
CA GLN A 254 25.27 -3.53 -1.83
C GLN A 254 24.79 -2.39 -0.93
N LEU A 255 23.78 -1.68 -1.38
CA LEU A 255 23.12 -0.60 -0.66
C LEU A 255 21.87 -1.10 0.05
N PRO A 256 21.73 -0.91 1.37
CA PRO A 256 20.55 -1.31 2.10
C PRO A 256 19.38 -0.36 1.82
N VAL A 257 18.19 -0.90 1.68
CA VAL A 257 16.92 -0.16 1.57
C VAL A 257 15.91 -0.82 2.48
N THR A 258 15.48 -0.13 3.53
CA THR A 258 14.58 -0.68 4.55
C THR A 258 13.16 -0.18 4.34
N TYR A 259 12.21 -1.10 4.43
CA TYR A 259 10.78 -0.83 4.48
C TYR A 259 10.24 -1.30 5.83
N GLU A 260 9.62 -0.41 6.57
CA GLU A 260 8.89 -0.76 7.80
C GLU A 260 7.48 -1.18 7.40
N VAL A 261 7.14 -2.44 7.60
CA VAL A 261 5.83 -2.98 7.21
C VAL A 261 5.01 -3.30 8.45
N TYR A 262 3.78 -2.79 8.50
CA TYR A 262 2.77 -3.12 9.50
C TYR A 262 1.80 -4.14 8.92
N TYR A 263 1.75 -5.34 9.51
CA TYR A 263 0.74 -6.35 9.25
C TYR A 263 -0.36 -6.21 10.28
N ILE A 264 -1.58 -5.95 9.82
CA ILE A 264 -2.75 -5.62 10.63
C ILE A 264 -3.78 -6.72 10.48
N LYS A 265 -4.29 -7.19 11.62
CA LYS A 265 -5.49 -8.02 11.71
C LYS A 265 -6.48 -7.35 12.65
N ALA A 266 -7.67 -7.09 12.16
CA ALA A 266 -8.71 -6.45 12.96
C ALA A 266 -10.07 -7.16 12.73
N LYS A 267 -10.90 -7.25 13.78
CA LYS A 267 -12.24 -7.85 13.73
C LYS A 267 -13.29 -6.76 13.90
N THR A 268 -14.40 -6.86 13.17
CA THR A 268 -15.52 -5.91 13.27
C THR A 268 -16.12 -5.89 14.67
N LYS A 269 -16.76 -4.78 15.02
CA LYS A 269 -17.64 -4.68 16.19
C LYS A 269 -18.95 -5.40 15.85
N VAL A 270 -19.37 -6.32 16.71
CA VAL A 270 -20.75 -6.81 16.66
C VAL A 270 -21.64 -5.61 16.98
N VAL A 271 -22.48 -5.20 16.04
CA VAL A 271 -23.51 -4.19 16.30
C VAL A 271 -24.63 -4.93 17.06
N VAL A 272 -24.63 -4.77 18.40
CA VAL A 272 -25.71 -5.26 19.26
C VAL A 272 -26.87 -4.28 19.20
#